data_97614478bde6f258b6c5053603262f98
#
_entry.id   97614478bde6f258b6c5053603262f98
#
_cell.length_a   1.000
_cell.length_b   1.000
_cell.length_c   1.000
_cell.angle_alpha   90.00
_cell.angle_beta   90.00
_cell.angle_gamma   90.00
#
_symmetry.space_group_name_H-M   'P 1'
#
loop_
_entity.id
_entity.type
_entity.pdbx_description
1 polymer ?
#
loop_
_entity_poly.entity_id
_entity_poly.type
_entity_poly.pdbx_seq_one_letter_code
_entity_poly.pdbx_strand_id
1 'polypeptide(L)'
;MLNITSILMVPVIISRGLDVTAIVRGENQTEAKQYVSKSLMHLCDILSGTEKRLVVVGGAGSLYVNPEHTAVVSDGADFPAEYLPLAKAQGKALADLRGRNDVAWTFISPAGDFQADGERTGEYILAGEELTLNEKGESIISYADYAIAMVDEIVNGNHVWERISVVRK
;
A
#
# COMPACT_ATOMS: atom_id res chain seq x y z
N MET A 1 3.98 0.97 -19.36
CA MET A 1 5.24 1.17 -18.60
C MET A 1 4.98 0.74 -17.15
N LEU A 2 5.82 -0.13 -16.59
CA LEU A 2 5.67 -0.58 -15.20
C LEU A 2 5.90 0.62 -14.26
N ASN A 3 5.08 0.75 -13.22
CA ASN A 3 5.32 1.73 -12.16
C ASN A 3 6.69 1.44 -11.49
N ILE A 4 7.39 2.47 -11.00
CA ILE A 4 8.70 2.35 -10.35
C ILE A 4 8.69 1.30 -9.23
N THR A 5 7.64 1.28 -8.41
CA THR A 5 7.47 0.27 -7.34
C THR A 5 7.41 -1.15 -7.92
N SER A 6 6.71 -1.34 -9.04
CA SER A 6 6.63 -2.65 -9.71
C SER A 6 7.98 -3.05 -10.31
N ILE A 7 8.75 -2.10 -10.85
CA ILE A 7 10.09 -2.34 -11.40
C ILE A 7 11.04 -2.80 -10.29
N LEU A 8 10.96 -2.21 -9.10
CA LEU A 8 11.80 -2.59 -7.95
C LEU A 8 11.40 -3.94 -7.32
N MET A 9 10.11 -4.30 -7.39
CA MET A 9 9.63 -5.60 -6.89
C MET A 9 10.09 -6.78 -7.76
N VAL A 10 10.15 -6.61 -9.08
CA VAL A 10 10.49 -7.69 -10.01
C VAL A 10 11.84 -8.38 -9.67
N PRO A 11 12.96 -7.68 -9.42
CA PRO A 11 14.20 -8.32 -9.04
C PRO A 11 14.12 -9.14 -7.75
N VAL A 12 13.37 -8.65 -6.75
CA VAL A 12 13.18 -9.35 -5.47
C VAL A 12 12.33 -10.61 -5.66
N ILE A 13 11.27 -10.53 -6.45
CA ILE A 13 10.41 -11.67 -6.80
C ILE A 13 11.23 -12.75 -7.52
N ILE A 14 11.99 -12.38 -8.54
CA ILE A 14 12.83 -13.32 -9.32
C ILE A 14 13.87 -13.98 -8.42
N SER A 15 14.54 -13.21 -7.56
CA SER A 15 15.59 -13.75 -6.67
C SER A 15 15.06 -14.76 -5.66
N ARG A 16 13.76 -14.70 -5.33
CA ARG A 16 13.09 -15.61 -4.38
C ARG A 16 12.30 -16.74 -5.06
N GLY A 17 12.27 -16.80 -6.39
CA GLY A 17 11.59 -17.85 -7.16
C GLY A 17 10.06 -17.85 -6.98
N LEU A 18 9.45 -16.68 -6.76
CA LEU A 18 8.03 -16.54 -6.53
C LEU A 18 7.24 -16.44 -7.84
N ASP A 19 6.09 -17.11 -7.90
CA ASP A 19 5.10 -16.95 -8.97
C ASP A 19 4.10 -15.85 -8.57
N VAL A 20 4.33 -14.65 -9.07
CA VAL A 20 3.52 -13.45 -8.76
C VAL A 20 3.07 -12.78 -10.04
N THR A 21 1.77 -12.53 -10.16
CA THR A 21 1.21 -11.69 -11.23
C THR A 21 1.09 -10.26 -10.73
N ALA A 22 1.86 -9.33 -11.32
CA ALA A 22 1.75 -7.90 -11.02
C ALA A 22 0.75 -7.22 -11.95
N ILE A 23 -0.27 -6.59 -11.37
CA ILE A 23 -1.23 -5.77 -12.11
C ILE A 23 -0.89 -4.31 -11.80
N VAL A 24 -0.48 -3.56 -12.83
CA VAL A 24 -0.11 -2.16 -12.71
C VAL A 24 -1.06 -1.28 -13.51
N ARG A 25 -1.35 -0.10 -12.97
CA ARG A 25 -2.16 0.89 -13.67
C ARG A 25 -1.27 1.69 -14.62
N GLY A 26 -1.79 2.00 -15.82
CA GLY A 26 -1.06 2.80 -16.82
C GLY A 26 -0.86 4.26 -16.42
N GLU A 27 -0.15 5.02 -17.26
CA GLU A 27 0.42 6.35 -16.96
C GLU A 27 -0.59 7.47 -16.70
N ASN A 28 -1.86 7.31 -17.08
CA ASN A 28 -2.87 8.38 -16.96
C ASN A 28 -3.43 8.46 -15.53
N GLN A 29 -2.59 8.93 -14.60
CA GLN A 29 -2.92 9.00 -13.16
C GLN A 29 -4.07 9.97 -12.86
N THR A 30 -4.31 10.98 -13.70
CA THR A 30 -5.34 11.99 -13.45
C THR A 30 -6.76 11.42 -13.57
N GLU A 31 -7.01 10.59 -14.58
CA GLU A 31 -8.28 9.87 -14.72
C GLU A 31 -8.36 8.64 -13.81
N ALA A 32 -7.21 8.01 -13.51
CA ALA A 32 -7.16 6.83 -12.68
C ALA A 32 -7.66 7.07 -11.25
N LYS A 33 -7.52 8.28 -10.70
CA LYS A 33 -7.92 8.62 -9.32
C LYS A 33 -9.40 8.30 -9.05
N GLN A 34 -10.29 8.57 -9.99
CA GLN A 34 -11.74 8.31 -9.83
C GLN A 34 -12.13 6.82 -9.94
N TYR A 35 -11.22 5.97 -10.44
CA TYR A 35 -11.49 4.54 -10.67
C TYR A 35 -10.73 3.61 -9.69
N VAL A 36 -9.99 4.15 -8.71
CA VAL A 36 -9.19 3.33 -7.77
C VAL A 36 -10.04 2.24 -7.12
N SER A 37 -11.14 2.63 -6.46
CA SER A 37 -12.04 1.69 -5.80
C SER A 37 -12.72 0.74 -6.79
N LYS A 38 -13.24 1.25 -7.93
CA LYS A 38 -13.91 0.41 -8.94
C LYS A 38 -12.98 -0.66 -9.51
N SER A 39 -11.74 -0.28 -9.84
CA SER A 39 -10.75 -1.23 -10.36
C SER A 39 -10.39 -2.29 -9.33
N LEU A 40 -10.24 -1.89 -8.06
CA LEU A 40 -9.95 -2.80 -6.97
C LEU A 40 -11.11 -3.79 -6.74
N MET A 41 -12.35 -3.30 -6.72
CA MET A 41 -13.52 -4.16 -6.57
C MET A 41 -13.68 -5.12 -7.75
N HIS A 42 -13.39 -4.67 -8.98
CA HIS A 42 -13.39 -5.57 -10.14
C HIS A 42 -12.35 -6.70 -10.01
N LEU A 43 -11.15 -6.40 -9.50
CA LEU A 43 -10.16 -7.45 -9.20
C LEU A 43 -10.66 -8.40 -8.11
N CYS A 44 -11.34 -7.89 -7.08
CA CYS A 44 -11.97 -8.73 -6.08
C CYS A 44 -13.02 -9.65 -6.69
N ASP A 45 -13.86 -9.15 -7.63
CA ASP A 45 -14.88 -9.98 -8.29
C ASP A 45 -14.25 -11.11 -9.12
N ILE A 46 -13.12 -10.83 -9.80
CA ILE A 46 -12.37 -11.86 -10.56
C ILE A 46 -11.75 -12.90 -9.63
N LEU A 47 -11.29 -12.51 -8.44
CA LEU A 47 -10.59 -13.37 -7.50
C LEU A 47 -11.54 -14.05 -6.50
N SER A 48 -12.81 -13.66 -6.48
CA SER A 48 -13.82 -14.21 -5.56
C SER A 48 -13.88 -15.72 -5.62
N GLY A 49 -13.84 -16.36 -4.46
CA GLY A 49 -13.90 -17.82 -4.32
C GLY A 49 -12.65 -18.56 -4.82
N THR A 50 -11.57 -17.85 -5.15
CA THR A 50 -10.28 -18.47 -5.47
C THR A 50 -9.36 -18.51 -4.25
N GLU A 51 -8.29 -19.33 -4.30
CA GLU A 51 -7.24 -19.34 -3.28
C GLU A 51 -6.20 -18.23 -3.48
N LYS A 52 -6.42 -17.33 -4.44
CA LYS A 52 -5.50 -16.24 -4.76
C LYS A 52 -5.63 -15.10 -3.75
N ARG A 53 -4.50 -14.62 -3.27
CA ARG A 53 -4.46 -13.43 -2.39
C ARG A 53 -4.20 -12.16 -3.20
N LEU A 54 -4.95 -11.12 -2.93
CA LEU A 54 -4.77 -9.78 -3.49
C LEU A 54 -3.91 -8.94 -2.54
N VAL A 55 -2.74 -8.53 -2.98
CA VAL A 55 -1.87 -7.62 -2.24
C VAL A 55 -1.90 -6.25 -2.91
N VAL A 56 -2.31 -5.24 -2.15
CA VAL A 56 -2.61 -3.90 -2.65
C VAL A 56 -1.56 -2.91 -2.17
N VAL A 57 -0.97 -2.15 -3.09
CA VAL A 57 -0.18 -0.96 -2.75
C VAL A 57 -1.14 0.15 -2.35
N GLY A 58 -1.14 0.49 -1.08
CA GLY A 58 -1.97 1.53 -0.49
C GLY A 58 -1.32 2.92 -0.53
N GLY A 59 -1.85 3.80 0.33
CA GLY A 59 -1.31 5.13 0.55
C GLY A 59 -1.34 5.51 2.04
N ALA A 60 -0.47 6.43 2.44
CA ALA A 60 -0.38 6.91 3.82
C ALA A 60 -1.57 7.80 4.23
N GLY A 61 -2.26 8.43 3.28
CA GLY A 61 -3.31 9.40 3.58
C GLY A 61 -4.48 8.87 4.41
N SER A 62 -4.69 7.55 4.43
CA SER A 62 -5.73 6.89 5.24
C SER A 62 -5.22 6.28 6.55
N LEU A 63 -3.94 6.47 6.89
CA LEU A 63 -3.41 6.06 8.19
C LEU A 63 -4.00 6.94 9.29
N TYR A 64 -4.37 6.34 10.41
CA TYR A 64 -4.90 7.08 11.55
C TYR A 64 -3.79 7.86 12.26
N VAL A 65 -4.14 9.05 12.75
CA VAL A 65 -3.21 9.92 13.49
C VAL A 65 -3.44 9.88 15.00
N ASN A 66 -4.43 9.09 15.44
CA ASN A 66 -4.77 8.94 16.86
C ASN A 66 -5.26 7.50 17.15
N PRO A 67 -5.06 7.02 18.41
CA PRO A 67 -5.45 5.66 18.81
C PRO A 67 -6.97 5.40 18.74
N GLU A 68 -7.79 6.44 18.81
CA GLU A 68 -9.25 6.34 18.71
C GLU A 68 -9.73 6.13 17.28
N HIS A 69 -8.82 6.18 16.29
CA HIS A 69 -9.11 6.02 14.86
C HIS A 69 -10.19 6.99 14.33
N THR A 70 -10.20 8.23 14.84
CA THR A 70 -11.20 9.24 14.48
C THR A 70 -10.74 10.24 13.43
N ALA A 71 -9.43 10.31 13.17
CA ALA A 71 -8.84 11.20 12.17
C ALA A 71 -7.73 10.47 11.40
N VAL A 72 -7.56 10.84 10.14
CA VAL A 72 -6.53 10.28 9.25
C VAL A 72 -5.55 11.35 8.78
N VAL A 73 -4.41 10.94 8.28
CA VAL A 73 -3.35 11.84 7.77
C VAL A 73 -3.89 12.87 6.78
N SER A 74 -4.80 12.47 5.88
CA SER A 74 -5.37 13.38 4.87
C SER A 74 -6.37 14.39 5.41
N ASP A 75 -6.76 14.31 6.68
CA ASP A 75 -7.59 15.32 7.34
C ASP A 75 -6.76 16.49 7.90
N GLY A 76 -5.44 16.36 7.94
CA GLY A 76 -4.53 17.37 8.43
C GLY A 76 -4.54 18.64 7.56
N ALA A 77 -4.48 19.81 8.21
CA ALA A 77 -4.48 21.10 7.51
C ALA A 77 -3.28 21.29 6.56
N ASP A 78 -2.17 20.63 6.88
CA ASP A 78 -0.93 20.69 6.10
C ASP A 78 -0.85 19.61 5.01
N PHE A 79 -1.91 18.78 4.84
CA PHE A 79 -1.91 17.76 3.79
C PHE A 79 -1.98 18.42 2.40
N PRO A 80 -1.04 18.11 1.47
CA PRO A 80 -0.99 18.77 0.18
C PRO A 80 -2.28 18.56 -0.63
N ALA A 81 -2.91 19.67 -1.01
CA ALA A 81 -4.22 19.65 -1.69
C ALA A 81 -4.20 18.84 -3.00
N GLU A 82 -3.08 18.80 -3.68
CA GLU A 82 -2.88 18.03 -4.93
C GLU A 82 -3.00 16.52 -4.74
N TYR A 83 -2.63 15.99 -3.56
CA TYR A 83 -2.73 14.57 -3.24
C TYR A 83 -4.05 14.17 -2.59
N LEU A 84 -4.85 15.14 -2.11
CA LEU A 84 -6.09 14.88 -1.39
C LEU A 84 -7.10 14.02 -2.19
N PRO A 85 -7.32 14.25 -3.50
CA PRO A 85 -8.22 13.40 -4.28
C PRO A 85 -7.74 11.94 -4.36
N LEU A 86 -6.43 11.71 -4.47
CA LEU A 86 -5.85 10.37 -4.48
C LEU A 86 -5.97 9.71 -3.11
N ALA A 87 -5.63 10.42 -2.04
CA ALA A 87 -5.72 9.92 -0.67
C ALA A 87 -7.15 9.48 -0.32
N LYS A 88 -8.15 10.30 -0.65
CA LYS A 88 -9.58 9.97 -0.47
C LYS A 88 -9.99 8.76 -1.30
N ALA A 89 -9.54 8.65 -2.55
CA ALA A 89 -9.85 7.51 -3.40
C ALA A 89 -9.24 6.20 -2.86
N GLN A 90 -8.01 6.25 -2.34
CA GLN A 90 -7.35 5.10 -1.72
C GLN A 90 -8.01 4.73 -0.38
N GLY A 91 -8.39 5.71 0.44
CA GLY A 91 -9.13 5.48 1.69
C GLY A 91 -10.48 4.82 1.42
N LYS A 92 -11.22 5.30 0.41
CA LYS A 92 -12.46 4.66 -0.03
C LYS A 92 -12.22 3.23 -0.52
N ALA A 93 -11.18 3.00 -1.31
CA ALA A 93 -10.84 1.67 -1.81
C ALA A 93 -10.56 0.69 -0.66
N LEU A 94 -9.85 1.12 0.39
CA LEU A 94 -9.64 0.32 1.59
C LEU A 94 -10.96 0.05 2.33
N ALA A 95 -11.83 1.05 2.47
CA ALA A 95 -13.14 0.87 3.11
C ALA A 95 -14.02 -0.14 2.36
N ASP A 96 -14.04 -0.07 1.01
CA ASP A 96 -14.77 -1.02 0.19
C ASP A 96 -14.16 -2.45 0.29
N LEU A 97 -12.82 -2.53 0.34
CA LEU A 97 -12.10 -3.80 0.47
C LEU A 97 -12.39 -4.50 1.82
N ARG A 98 -12.52 -3.73 2.90
CA ARG A 98 -12.91 -4.24 4.22
C ARG A 98 -14.31 -4.88 4.25
N GLY A 99 -15.17 -4.53 3.33
CA GLY A 99 -16.47 -5.18 3.13
C GLY A 99 -16.41 -6.53 2.41
N ARG A 100 -15.23 -6.93 1.88
CA ARG A 100 -15.06 -8.19 1.15
C ARG A 100 -14.57 -9.28 2.09
N ASN A 101 -15.31 -10.41 2.11
CA ASN A 101 -14.96 -11.61 2.87
C ASN A 101 -14.78 -12.85 1.97
N ASP A 102 -14.85 -12.65 0.67
CA ASP A 102 -14.80 -13.67 -0.37
C ASP A 102 -13.47 -13.69 -1.14
N VAL A 103 -12.57 -12.76 -0.81
CA VAL A 103 -11.22 -12.65 -1.37
C VAL A 103 -10.23 -12.43 -0.24
N ALA A 104 -9.17 -13.21 -0.16
CA ALA A 104 -8.06 -12.94 0.74
C ALA A 104 -7.32 -11.68 0.26
N TRP A 105 -7.15 -10.68 1.13
CA TRP A 105 -6.47 -9.44 0.76
C TRP A 105 -5.53 -8.95 1.86
N THR A 106 -4.51 -8.19 1.43
CA THR A 106 -3.63 -7.41 2.29
C THR A 106 -3.44 -6.02 1.67
N PHE A 107 -3.65 -4.98 2.44
CA PHE A 107 -3.47 -3.60 2.01
C PHE A 107 -2.25 -3.01 2.70
N ILE A 108 -1.19 -2.66 1.93
CA ILE A 108 0.07 -2.19 2.48
C ILE A 108 0.21 -0.70 2.23
N SER A 109 0.12 0.10 3.30
CA SER A 109 0.34 1.55 3.26
C SER A 109 1.83 1.87 3.38
N PRO A 110 2.39 2.73 2.54
CA PRO A 110 3.73 3.28 2.78
C PRO A 110 3.72 4.27 3.94
N ALA A 111 4.90 4.71 4.36
CA ALA A 111 5.10 5.85 5.22
C ALA A 111 4.60 7.16 4.58
N GLY A 112 4.47 8.22 5.39
CA GLY A 112 4.01 9.54 4.95
C GLY A 112 4.86 10.14 3.83
N ASP A 113 6.18 10.02 3.94
CA ASP A 113 7.13 10.36 2.87
C ASP A 113 7.59 9.09 2.15
N PHE A 114 7.03 8.85 0.97
CA PHE A 114 7.30 7.68 0.14
C PHE A 114 8.27 8.04 -0.98
N GLN A 115 9.55 7.74 -0.79
CA GLN A 115 10.67 8.22 -1.60
C GLN A 115 11.00 7.32 -2.77
N ALA A 116 10.82 7.84 -3.99
CA ALA A 116 11.13 7.09 -5.22
C ALA A 116 12.63 6.78 -5.34
N ASP A 117 13.47 7.77 -5.02
CA ASP A 117 14.94 7.71 -5.12
C ASP A 117 15.62 7.53 -3.74
N GLY A 118 14.85 7.09 -2.72
CA GLY A 118 15.37 6.85 -1.39
C GLY A 118 16.33 5.67 -1.35
N GLU A 119 17.27 5.72 -0.41
CA GLU A 119 18.26 4.67 -0.21
C GLU A 119 17.60 3.34 0.13
N ARG A 120 18.14 2.26 -0.44
CA ARG A 120 17.80 0.89 -0.07
C ARG A 120 18.65 0.47 1.12
N THR A 121 18.05 0.42 2.29
CA THR A 121 18.71 -0.02 3.53
C THR A 121 18.56 -1.51 3.77
N GLY A 122 17.50 -2.12 3.27
CA GLY A 122 17.12 -3.51 3.53
C GLY A 122 16.41 -3.70 4.86
N GLU A 123 16.18 -2.63 5.62
CA GLU A 123 15.54 -2.68 6.94
C GLU A 123 14.28 -1.81 6.97
N TYR A 124 13.24 -2.31 7.63
CA TYR A 124 11.98 -1.60 7.79
C TYR A 124 11.30 -1.97 9.11
N ILE A 125 10.39 -1.11 9.55
CA ILE A 125 9.44 -1.35 10.64
C ILE A 125 8.10 -1.70 10.02
N LEU A 126 7.56 -2.85 10.40
CA LEU A 126 6.19 -3.22 10.08
C LEU A 126 5.26 -2.67 11.17
N ALA A 127 4.23 -1.95 10.75
CA ALA A 127 3.24 -1.33 11.62
C ALA A 127 1.81 -1.58 11.09
N GLY A 128 0.82 -1.07 11.81
CA GLY A 128 -0.60 -1.34 11.54
C GLY A 128 -1.34 -0.16 10.93
N GLU A 129 -2.44 0.20 11.60
CA GLU A 129 -3.44 1.17 11.15
C GLU A 129 -3.01 2.63 11.35
N GLU A 130 -2.09 2.90 12.28
CA GLU A 130 -1.68 4.26 12.62
C GLU A 130 -0.45 4.70 11.83
N LEU A 131 -0.35 6.02 11.65
CA LEU A 131 0.87 6.67 11.18
C LEU A 131 2.00 6.41 12.18
N THR A 132 2.99 5.66 11.75
CA THR A 132 4.12 5.29 12.58
C THR A 132 5.34 6.13 12.22
N LEU A 133 6.11 6.50 13.24
CA LEU A 133 7.38 7.21 13.12
C LEU A 133 8.52 6.29 13.52
N ASN A 134 9.67 6.47 12.88
CA ASN A 134 10.91 5.80 13.28
C ASN A 134 11.53 6.47 14.52
N GLU A 135 12.69 5.98 14.95
CA GLU A 135 13.41 6.53 16.13
C GLU A 135 13.83 8.00 15.96
N LYS A 136 13.88 8.50 14.73
CA LYS A 136 14.19 9.90 14.40
C LYS A 136 12.95 10.80 14.36
N GLY A 137 11.76 10.23 14.60
CA GLY A 137 10.49 10.95 14.51
C GLY A 137 10.00 11.17 13.06
N GLU A 138 10.45 10.36 12.11
CA GLU A 138 10.12 10.48 10.69
C GLU A 138 9.19 9.34 10.24
N SER A 139 8.19 9.66 9.44
CA SER A 139 7.42 8.68 8.69
C SER A 139 7.89 8.66 7.25
N ILE A 140 8.90 7.86 6.96
CA ILE A 140 9.61 7.84 5.68
C ILE A 140 9.92 6.40 5.27
N ILE A 141 9.85 6.09 3.97
CA ILE A 141 10.33 4.83 3.38
C ILE A 141 10.74 5.01 1.94
N SER A 142 11.79 4.31 1.50
CA SER A 142 12.13 4.22 0.09
C SER A 142 11.22 3.24 -0.66
N TYR A 143 11.04 3.45 -1.97
CA TYR A 143 10.37 2.45 -2.81
C TYR A 143 11.07 1.09 -2.76
N ALA A 144 12.41 1.09 -2.63
CA ALA A 144 13.21 -0.13 -2.57
C ALA A 144 12.95 -0.95 -1.30
N ASP A 145 12.91 -0.30 -0.12
CA ASP A 145 12.63 -0.99 1.15
C ASP A 145 11.16 -1.37 1.25
N TYR A 146 10.25 -0.53 0.76
CA TYR A 146 8.83 -0.87 0.65
C TYR A 146 8.60 -2.11 -0.21
N ALA A 147 9.33 -2.25 -1.34
CA ALA A 147 9.24 -3.43 -2.19
C ALA A 147 9.73 -4.69 -1.47
N ILE A 148 10.76 -4.60 -0.62
CA ILE A 148 11.23 -5.71 0.21
C ILE A 148 10.12 -6.12 1.17
N ALA A 149 9.56 -5.18 1.92
CA ALA A 149 8.48 -5.43 2.89
C ALA A 149 7.26 -6.08 2.23
N MET A 150 6.87 -5.59 1.05
CA MET A 150 5.77 -6.16 0.29
C MET A 150 6.02 -7.61 -0.12
N VAL A 151 7.23 -7.92 -0.60
CA VAL A 151 7.59 -9.29 -0.99
C VAL A 151 7.69 -10.20 0.24
N ASP A 152 8.20 -9.69 1.37
CA ASP A 152 8.23 -10.43 2.62
C ASP A 152 6.81 -10.79 3.08
N GLU A 153 5.85 -9.86 2.98
CA GLU A 153 4.44 -10.14 3.29
C GLU A 153 3.81 -11.13 2.29
N ILE A 154 4.14 -11.06 1.00
CA ILE A 154 3.68 -12.04 0.00
C ILE A 154 4.14 -13.45 0.38
N VAL A 155 5.38 -13.60 0.82
CA VAL A 155 5.97 -14.89 1.20
C VAL A 155 5.42 -15.41 2.52
N ASN A 156 5.36 -14.56 3.54
CA ASN A 156 5.01 -14.95 4.91
C ASN A 156 3.50 -15.10 5.09
N GLY A 157 2.70 -14.25 4.46
CA GLY A 157 1.24 -14.34 4.47
C GLY A 157 0.57 -14.12 5.82
N ASN A 158 1.17 -13.29 6.68
CA ASN A 158 0.73 -13.15 8.07
C ASN A 158 -0.48 -12.22 8.25
N HIS A 159 -0.71 -11.30 7.31
CA HIS A 159 -1.70 -10.21 7.45
C HIS A 159 -2.79 -10.33 6.39
N VAL A 160 -3.64 -11.35 6.52
CA VAL A 160 -4.78 -11.58 5.61
C VAL A 160 -6.02 -10.89 6.16
N TRP A 161 -6.74 -10.15 5.30
CA TRP A 161 -7.85 -9.24 5.63
C TRP A 161 -7.44 -8.07 6.55
N GLU A 162 -6.20 -7.63 6.39
CA GLU A 162 -5.64 -6.57 7.20
C GLU A 162 -5.01 -5.46 6.37
N ARG A 163 -4.98 -4.25 6.93
CA ARG A 163 -4.09 -3.19 6.51
C ARG A 163 -2.86 -3.18 7.41
N ILE A 164 -1.70 -3.15 6.79
CA ILE A 164 -0.41 -2.90 7.44
C ILE A 164 0.23 -1.64 6.87
N SER A 165 1.18 -1.08 7.58
CA SER A 165 2.01 0.02 7.10
C SER A 165 3.50 -0.29 7.27
N VAL A 166 4.33 0.41 6.49
CA VAL A 166 5.78 0.18 6.44
C VAL A 166 6.53 1.49 6.55
N VAL A 167 7.48 1.55 7.47
CA VAL A 167 8.32 2.72 7.76
C VAL A 167 9.79 2.29 7.76
N ARG A 168 10.72 3.16 7.34
CA ARG A 168 12.17 2.96 7.49
C ARG A 168 12.51 2.80 8.96
N LYS A 169 13.39 1.86 9.25
CA LYS A 169 13.98 1.69 10.59
C LYS A 169 14.97 2.80 10.92
#